data_3a6f07b2cab9651b991d2561bbbeff70
#
_entry.id   3a6f07b2cab9651b991d2561bbbeff70
#
_cell.length_a   1.000
_cell.length_b   1.000
_cell.length_c   1.000
_cell.angle_alpha   90.00
_cell.angle_beta   90.00
_cell.angle_gamma   90.00
#
_symmetry.space_group_name_H-M   'P 1'
#
loop_
_entity.id
_entity.type
_entity.pdbx_description
1 polymer ?
#
loop_
_entity_poly.entity_id
_entity_poly.type
_entity_poly.pdbx_seq_one_letter_code
_entity_poly.pdbx_strand_id
1 'polypeptide(L)'
;HAKWGCDNVGFHMGSDFITIDLNVLLDGDQLQELEEAANRYIWEDHPISITFPSPEQLATLEYRSKKALTGRVRIVSFPGADTCACCGTHVASSGQVGFVKLLSVQKFREGVRIELVCGSRALRYVNSILAQNHQVSTLLSAKAFETGAAVQRLTEENAALKSRLLSMEEDRFASLARQLTGAGDVLLFEEGLTPDSLRRLCDAVLQTCGGRCACFSGVDGQGYKYAVGQLEGDLRAFAKEMNQSLNGRGGGKPGFVQGSVQADHGAIQAFFSAAG
;
A
#
# COMPACT_ATOMS: atom_id res chain seq x y z
N HIS A 1 6.23 29.31 -15.84
CA HIS A 1 6.05 29.76 -17.23
C HIS A 1 7.40 29.92 -17.96
N ALA A 2 8.35 30.71 -17.43
CA ALA A 2 9.59 31.06 -18.10
C ALA A 2 10.42 29.84 -18.55
N LYS A 3 10.44 28.74 -17.80
CA LYS A 3 11.28 27.57 -18.09
C LYS A 3 10.64 26.52 -18.99
N TRP A 4 9.36 26.21 -18.76
CA TRP A 4 8.64 25.14 -19.48
C TRP A 4 7.44 25.64 -20.27
N GLY A 5 7.24 26.96 -20.42
CA GLY A 5 6.12 27.53 -21.15
C GLY A 5 4.74 27.19 -20.57
N CYS A 6 4.67 26.79 -19.30
CA CYS A 6 3.44 26.31 -18.68
C CYS A 6 2.72 27.42 -17.88
N ASP A 7 1.42 27.23 -17.75
CA ASP A 7 0.56 28.10 -16.95
C ASP A 7 -0.01 27.37 -15.73
N ASN A 8 -0.20 28.13 -14.66
CA ASN A 8 -1.00 27.69 -13.54
C ASN A 8 -2.49 27.78 -13.92
N VAL A 9 -3.12 26.64 -14.18
CA VAL A 9 -4.53 26.53 -14.58
C VAL A 9 -5.48 26.24 -13.41
N GLY A 10 -4.93 25.91 -12.23
CA GLY A 10 -5.70 25.67 -11.01
C GLY A 10 -4.88 25.93 -9.76
N PHE A 11 -5.55 26.42 -8.71
CA PHE A 11 -4.95 26.61 -7.40
C PHE A 11 -6.02 26.39 -6.34
N HIS A 12 -5.71 25.59 -5.32
CA HIS A 12 -6.59 25.38 -4.19
C HIS A 12 -5.78 25.30 -2.89
N MET A 13 -6.24 26.01 -1.87
CA MET A 13 -5.64 26.00 -0.54
C MET A 13 -6.50 25.15 0.40
N GLY A 14 -6.08 23.92 0.62
CA GLY A 14 -6.72 22.99 1.56
C GLY A 14 -6.25 23.18 3.01
N SER A 15 -6.88 22.44 3.92
CA SER A 15 -6.49 22.40 5.33
C SER A 15 -5.09 21.79 5.53
N ASP A 16 -4.78 20.73 4.80
CA ASP A 16 -3.55 19.94 4.98
C ASP A 16 -2.47 20.30 3.97
N PHE A 17 -2.83 20.47 2.71
CA PHE A 17 -1.91 20.82 1.62
C PHE A 17 -2.55 21.78 0.62
N ILE A 18 -1.70 22.36 -0.20
CA ILE A 18 -2.05 23.24 -1.32
C ILE A 18 -1.93 22.42 -2.60
N THR A 19 -2.85 22.62 -3.55
CA THR A 19 -2.72 22.05 -4.88
C THR A 19 -2.52 23.12 -5.94
N ILE A 20 -1.63 22.85 -6.88
CA ILE A 20 -1.37 23.65 -8.08
C ILE A 20 -1.54 22.77 -9.30
N ASP A 21 -2.35 23.21 -10.27
CA ASP A 21 -2.53 22.54 -11.54
C ASP A 21 -1.74 23.27 -12.62
N LEU A 22 -0.87 22.56 -13.32
CA LEU A 22 -0.08 23.06 -14.44
C LEU A 22 -0.52 22.36 -15.73
N ASN A 23 -0.53 23.08 -16.84
CA ASN A 23 -0.89 22.55 -18.18
C ASN A 23 0.31 21.92 -18.91
N VAL A 24 1.24 21.32 -18.19
CA VAL A 24 2.42 20.63 -18.71
C VAL A 24 2.65 19.34 -17.92
N LEU A 25 3.20 18.34 -18.58
CA LEU A 25 3.69 17.12 -17.90
C LEU A 25 5.09 17.40 -17.38
N LEU A 26 5.33 17.08 -16.12
CA LEU A 26 6.63 17.19 -15.46
C LEU A 26 7.04 15.81 -14.95
N ASP A 27 8.30 15.45 -15.16
CA ASP A 27 8.92 14.27 -14.58
C ASP A 27 9.50 14.54 -13.18
N GLY A 28 10.10 13.51 -12.57
CA GLY A 28 10.64 13.61 -11.21
C GLY A 28 11.78 14.62 -11.09
N ASP A 29 12.68 14.67 -12.07
CA ASP A 29 13.85 15.57 -12.08
C ASP A 29 13.39 17.02 -12.25
N GLN A 30 12.42 17.26 -13.13
CA GLN A 30 11.83 18.58 -13.34
C GLN A 30 11.08 19.08 -12.09
N LEU A 31 10.44 18.19 -11.35
CA LEU A 31 9.79 18.54 -10.08
C LEU A 31 10.79 18.92 -9.00
N GLN A 32 11.88 18.15 -8.89
CA GLN A 32 12.96 18.49 -7.97
C GLN A 32 13.56 19.85 -8.33
N GLU A 33 13.83 20.11 -9.59
CA GLU A 33 14.35 21.38 -10.06
C GLU A 33 13.38 22.55 -9.78
N LEU A 34 12.08 22.33 -9.93
CA LEU A 34 11.03 23.31 -9.59
C LEU A 34 11.06 23.64 -8.08
N GLU A 35 11.14 22.60 -7.24
CA GLU A 35 11.23 22.79 -5.78
C GLU A 35 12.48 23.56 -5.37
N GLU A 36 13.64 23.21 -5.94
CA GLU A 36 14.91 23.86 -5.67
C GLU A 36 14.90 25.34 -6.14
N ALA A 37 14.36 25.60 -7.33
CA ALA A 37 14.24 26.96 -7.85
C ALA A 37 13.31 27.84 -6.98
N ALA A 38 12.18 27.29 -6.56
CA ALA A 38 11.24 27.98 -5.68
C ALA A 38 11.87 28.30 -4.32
N ASN A 39 12.56 27.34 -3.72
CA ASN A 39 13.22 27.54 -2.43
C ASN A 39 14.42 28.50 -2.53
N ARG A 40 15.18 28.46 -3.61
CA ARG A 40 16.25 29.43 -3.86
C ARG A 40 15.70 30.85 -3.88
N TYR A 41 14.61 31.10 -4.63
CA TYR A 41 13.95 32.41 -4.68
C TYR A 41 13.45 32.85 -3.29
N ILE A 42 12.93 31.93 -2.48
CA ILE A 42 12.50 32.20 -1.11
C ILE A 42 13.70 32.66 -0.25
N TRP A 43 14.84 31.96 -0.32
CA TRP A 43 16.02 32.25 0.48
C TRP A 43 16.78 33.52 0.07
N GLU A 44 16.62 33.93 -1.19
CA GLU A 44 17.15 35.21 -1.66
C GLU A 44 16.38 36.44 -1.11
N ASP A 45 15.26 36.23 -0.46
CA ASP A 45 14.42 37.21 0.26
C ASP A 45 14.06 38.45 -0.55
N HIS A 46 13.53 38.24 -1.74
CA HIS A 46 13.11 39.32 -2.64
C HIS A 46 11.90 40.12 -2.08
N PRO A 47 11.89 41.47 -2.14
CA PRO A 47 10.75 42.26 -1.74
C PRO A 47 9.58 42.06 -2.71
N ILE A 48 8.38 41.84 -2.19
CA ILE A 48 7.15 41.70 -2.98
C ILE A 48 6.44 43.05 -3.04
N SER A 49 6.22 43.58 -4.24
CA SER A 49 5.54 44.85 -4.41
C SER A 49 4.08 44.68 -4.79
N ILE A 50 3.24 45.55 -4.25
CA ILE A 50 1.81 45.59 -4.53
C ILE A 50 1.48 46.99 -5.01
N THR A 51 0.99 47.10 -6.24
CA THR A 51 0.66 48.41 -6.86
C THR A 51 -0.75 48.41 -7.46
N PHE A 52 -1.26 49.61 -7.73
CA PHE A 52 -2.54 49.87 -8.40
C PHE A 52 -2.29 50.80 -9.56
N PRO A 53 -1.77 50.35 -10.70
CA PRO A 53 -1.43 51.16 -11.85
C PRO A 53 -2.65 51.92 -12.41
N SER A 54 -2.40 53.07 -13.03
CA SER A 54 -3.44 53.80 -13.81
C SER A 54 -3.77 52.96 -15.08
N PRO A 55 -4.91 53.25 -15.75
CA PRO A 55 -5.25 52.54 -17.00
C PRO A 55 -4.16 52.68 -18.07
N GLU A 56 -3.50 53.82 -18.16
CA GLU A 56 -2.40 54.10 -19.11
C GLU A 56 -1.16 53.24 -18.76
N GLN A 57 -0.82 53.14 -17.49
CA GLN A 57 0.29 52.32 -16.99
C GLN A 57 -0.01 50.82 -17.17
N LEU A 58 -1.26 50.41 -16.93
CA LEU A 58 -1.69 49.03 -17.08
C LEU A 58 -1.64 48.56 -18.53
N ALA A 59 -1.90 49.45 -19.48
CA ALA A 59 -1.87 49.14 -20.92
C ALA A 59 -0.45 48.79 -21.44
N THR A 60 0.59 49.26 -20.74
CA THR A 60 1.99 49.01 -21.11
C THR A 60 2.71 48.03 -20.18
N LEU A 61 2.05 47.58 -19.11
CA LEU A 61 2.62 46.66 -18.16
C LEU A 61 2.42 45.19 -18.61
N GLU A 62 3.49 44.46 -18.71
CA GLU A 62 3.40 43.02 -18.89
C GLU A 62 3.06 42.33 -17.57
N TYR A 63 1.89 41.73 -17.51
CA TYR A 63 1.43 40.97 -16.33
C TYR A 63 0.54 39.82 -16.70
N ARG A 64 0.55 38.80 -15.88
CA ARG A 64 -0.30 37.63 -16.04
C ARG A 64 -1.67 37.84 -15.37
N SER A 65 -2.75 37.51 -16.04
CA SER A 65 -4.11 37.52 -15.50
C SER A 65 -4.90 36.28 -15.95
N LYS A 66 -5.69 35.71 -15.07
CA LYS A 66 -6.59 34.60 -15.37
C LYS A 66 -7.92 35.03 -16.02
N LYS A 67 -8.25 36.31 -15.97
CA LYS A 67 -9.51 36.87 -16.46
C LYS A 67 -9.29 38.24 -17.09
N ALA A 68 -10.17 38.64 -17.98
CA ALA A 68 -10.26 40.03 -18.39
C ALA A 68 -10.67 40.90 -17.17
N LEU A 69 -9.91 41.96 -16.89
CA LEU A 69 -10.08 42.77 -15.72
C LEU A 69 -10.68 44.12 -16.09
N THR A 70 -11.63 44.61 -15.29
CA THR A 70 -12.24 45.94 -15.42
C THR A 70 -12.13 46.65 -14.07
N GLY A 71 -11.96 47.97 -14.11
CA GLY A 71 -11.85 48.81 -12.91
C GLY A 71 -10.43 48.84 -12.32
N ARG A 72 -10.33 49.01 -11.01
CA ARG A 72 -9.04 49.15 -10.30
C ARG A 72 -8.35 47.78 -10.16
N VAL A 73 -7.26 47.61 -10.92
CA VAL A 73 -6.48 46.34 -10.94
C VAL A 73 -5.36 46.37 -9.90
N ARG A 74 -5.28 45.33 -9.07
CA ARG A 74 -4.19 45.15 -8.12
C ARG A 74 -3.12 44.27 -8.74
N ILE A 75 -1.93 44.81 -8.93
CA ILE A 75 -0.77 44.10 -9.45
C ILE A 75 0.16 43.72 -8.31
N VAL A 76 0.61 42.45 -8.32
CA VAL A 76 1.62 41.93 -7.40
C VAL A 76 2.83 41.54 -8.22
N SER A 77 3.99 42.06 -7.88
CA SER A 77 5.25 41.77 -8.59
C SER A 77 6.23 41.05 -7.68
N PHE A 78 6.74 39.95 -8.21
CA PHE A 78 7.81 39.13 -7.65
C PHE A 78 9.05 39.39 -8.53
N PRO A 79 10.01 40.20 -8.11
CA PRO A 79 11.13 40.61 -8.94
C PRO A 79 11.88 39.44 -9.54
N GLY A 80 12.04 39.39 -10.86
CA GLY A 80 12.72 38.33 -11.58
C GLY A 80 11.94 37.01 -11.72
N ALA A 81 10.73 36.90 -11.11
CA ALA A 81 9.94 35.66 -11.15
C ALA A 81 8.59 35.81 -11.85
N ASP A 82 7.71 36.72 -11.35
CA ASP A 82 6.37 36.88 -11.91
C ASP A 82 5.80 38.25 -11.62
N THR A 83 4.94 38.74 -12.50
CA THR A 83 4.07 39.89 -12.25
C THR A 83 2.65 39.49 -12.61
N CYS A 84 1.72 39.58 -11.67
CA CYS A 84 0.36 39.09 -11.88
C CYS A 84 -0.70 39.97 -11.25
N ALA A 85 -1.88 39.95 -11.84
CA ALA A 85 -3.07 40.55 -11.22
C ALA A 85 -3.63 39.53 -10.20
N CYS A 86 -3.58 39.90 -8.91
CA CYS A 86 -4.00 39.01 -7.83
C CYS A 86 -4.64 39.79 -6.67
N CYS A 87 -5.81 39.29 -6.21
CA CYS A 87 -6.53 39.85 -5.07
C CYS A 87 -6.22 39.17 -3.72
N GLY A 88 -5.44 38.09 -3.74
CA GLY A 88 -5.06 37.31 -2.55
C GLY A 88 -4.16 38.12 -1.59
N THR A 89 -3.96 37.59 -0.39
CA THR A 89 -2.97 38.11 0.56
C THR A 89 -1.58 37.63 0.16
N HIS A 90 -0.57 38.49 0.38
CA HIS A 90 0.82 38.19 0.07
C HIS A 90 1.72 38.64 1.22
N VAL A 91 2.83 37.95 1.37
CA VAL A 91 3.90 38.36 2.29
C VAL A 91 4.63 39.59 1.77
N ALA A 92 5.35 40.28 2.63
CA ALA A 92 6.12 41.49 2.24
C ALA A 92 7.43 41.11 1.52
N SER A 93 8.01 39.93 1.82
CA SER A 93 9.18 39.40 1.10
C SER A 93 9.07 37.91 0.93
N SER A 94 9.78 37.34 -0.07
CA SER A 94 9.77 35.91 -0.37
C SER A 94 10.27 35.07 0.81
N GLY A 95 11.25 35.57 1.57
CA GLY A 95 11.80 34.89 2.74
C GLY A 95 10.79 34.56 3.85
N GLN A 96 9.72 35.34 3.96
CA GLN A 96 8.66 35.10 4.94
C GLN A 96 7.86 33.80 4.68
N VAL A 97 7.97 33.18 3.49
CA VAL A 97 7.38 31.88 3.19
C VAL A 97 8.13 30.75 3.92
N GLY A 98 9.44 30.95 4.21
CA GLY A 98 10.31 29.98 4.84
C GLY A 98 10.85 28.95 3.83
N PHE A 99 10.09 27.91 3.51
CA PHE A 99 10.39 26.99 2.43
C PHE A 99 9.13 26.28 1.91
N VAL A 100 9.24 25.73 0.71
CA VAL A 100 8.20 24.95 0.04
C VAL A 100 8.68 23.49 -0.09
N LYS A 101 7.80 22.54 0.20
CA LYS A 101 8.02 21.12 -0.06
C LYS A 101 6.93 20.59 -0.98
N LEU A 102 7.33 20.06 -2.14
CA LEU A 102 6.44 19.31 -3.02
C LEU A 102 6.25 17.92 -2.45
N LEU A 103 5.00 17.46 -2.34
CA LEU A 103 4.65 16.21 -1.70
C LEU A 103 4.34 15.11 -2.72
N SER A 104 3.55 15.45 -3.73
CA SER A 104 3.13 14.52 -4.77
C SER A 104 2.91 15.23 -6.09
N VAL A 105 2.98 14.46 -7.16
CA VAL A 105 2.55 14.85 -8.50
C VAL A 105 1.66 13.77 -9.08
N GLN A 106 0.58 14.18 -9.71
CA GLN A 106 -0.35 13.26 -10.39
C GLN A 106 -0.70 13.86 -11.75
N LYS A 107 -0.92 12.97 -12.73
CA LYS A 107 -1.49 13.40 -14.02
C LYS A 107 -2.87 13.99 -13.79
N PHE A 108 -3.08 15.20 -14.29
CA PHE A 108 -4.37 15.89 -14.18
C PHE A 108 -4.71 16.60 -15.49
N ARG A 109 -5.77 16.15 -16.16
CA ARG A 109 -6.15 16.61 -17.51
C ARG A 109 -4.99 16.44 -18.50
N GLU A 110 -4.56 17.54 -19.14
CA GLU A 110 -3.44 17.56 -20.10
C GLU A 110 -2.08 17.82 -19.44
N GLY A 111 -2.04 17.99 -18.13
CA GLY A 111 -0.83 18.32 -17.37
C GLY A 111 -0.73 17.58 -16.05
N VAL A 112 -0.26 18.30 -15.02
CA VAL A 112 -0.05 17.75 -13.67
C VAL A 112 -0.75 18.55 -12.60
N ARG A 113 -1.18 17.86 -11.55
CA ARG A 113 -1.53 18.43 -10.25
C ARG A 113 -0.39 18.15 -9.28
N ILE A 114 0.12 19.18 -8.65
CA ILE A 114 1.15 19.14 -7.63
C ILE A 114 0.53 19.43 -6.28
N GLU A 115 0.78 18.58 -5.30
CA GLU A 115 0.48 18.86 -3.90
C GLU A 115 1.73 19.36 -3.21
N LEU A 116 1.57 20.41 -2.41
CA LEU A 116 2.67 21.04 -1.71
C LEU A 116 2.27 21.59 -0.34
N VAL A 117 3.26 21.80 0.49
CA VAL A 117 3.16 22.55 1.76
C VAL A 117 4.25 23.61 1.83
N CYS A 118 4.02 24.66 2.63
CA CYS A 118 5.01 25.70 2.84
C CYS A 118 5.07 26.17 4.30
N GLY A 119 6.15 26.85 4.67
CA GLY A 119 6.36 27.43 5.98
C GLY A 119 6.26 26.40 7.11
N SER A 120 5.56 26.74 8.17
CA SER A 120 5.42 25.86 9.35
C SER A 120 4.72 24.54 9.06
N ARG A 121 3.87 24.47 8.02
CA ARG A 121 3.25 23.20 7.58
C ARG A 121 4.31 22.28 6.97
N ALA A 122 5.21 22.81 6.16
CA ALA A 122 6.31 22.04 5.58
C ALA A 122 7.25 21.50 6.67
N LEU A 123 7.59 22.31 7.67
CA LEU A 123 8.41 21.87 8.81
C LEU A 123 7.74 20.74 9.59
N ARG A 124 6.45 20.88 9.90
CA ARG A 124 5.70 19.80 10.59
C ARG A 124 5.65 18.52 9.78
N TYR A 125 5.42 18.61 8.47
CA TYR A 125 5.41 17.46 7.59
C TYR A 125 6.75 16.71 7.59
N VAL A 126 7.86 17.46 7.38
CA VAL A 126 9.21 16.86 7.41
C VAL A 126 9.50 16.21 8.76
N ASN A 127 9.18 16.87 9.87
CA ASN A 127 9.39 16.33 11.21
C ASN A 127 8.57 15.03 11.44
N SER A 128 7.35 14.95 10.92
CA SER A 128 6.54 13.72 11.04
C SER A 128 7.15 12.55 10.25
N ILE A 129 7.67 12.80 9.05
CA ILE A 129 8.37 11.79 8.26
C ILE A 129 9.67 11.35 8.95
N LEU A 130 10.44 12.29 9.50
CA LEU A 130 11.66 11.97 10.26
C LEU A 130 11.35 11.13 11.50
N ALA A 131 10.28 11.42 12.22
CA ALA A 131 9.86 10.64 13.38
C ALA A 131 9.48 9.19 13.00
N GLN A 132 8.73 9.01 11.89
CA GLN A 132 8.41 7.68 11.36
C GLN A 132 9.68 6.94 10.92
N ASN A 133 10.58 7.60 10.18
CA ASN A 133 11.84 7.00 9.75
C ASN A 133 12.70 6.59 10.95
N HIS A 134 12.71 7.37 12.03
CA HIS A 134 13.41 7.02 13.26
C HIS A 134 12.84 5.75 13.92
N GLN A 135 11.50 5.60 13.93
CA GLN A 135 10.87 4.36 14.42
C GLN A 135 11.29 3.15 13.59
N VAL A 136 11.25 3.25 12.27
CA VAL A 136 11.69 2.19 11.36
C VAL A 136 13.18 1.87 11.54
N SER A 137 14.03 2.89 11.66
CA SER A 137 15.46 2.79 11.94
C SER A 137 15.72 2.01 13.23
N THR A 138 14.99 2.31 14.29
CA THR A 138 15.10 1.61 15.58
C THR A 138 14.68 0.15 15.49
N LEU A 139 13.52 -0.13 14.86
CA LEU A 139 13.01 -1.50 14.70
C LEU A 139 13.94 -2.39 13.88
N LEU A 140 14.60 -1.82 12.88
CA LEU A 140 15.50 -2.56 11.99
C LEU A 140 16.98 -2.49 12.41
N SER A 141 17.30 -1.80 13.51
CA SER A 141 18.68 -1.54 13.94
C SER A 141 19.54 -0.97 12.78
N ALA A 142 18.95 -0.09 11.98
CA ALA A 142 19.56 0.50 10.79
C ALA A 142 19.82 1.99 10.99
N LYS A 143 20.75 2.59 10.26
CA LYS A 143 20.91 4.05 10.24
C LYS A 143 19.76 4.72 9.48
N ALA A 144 19.51 5.98 9.76
CA ALA A 144 18.38 6.73 9.21
C ALA A 144 18.31 6.73 7.66
N PHE A 145 19.44 6.71 6.97
CA PHE A 145 19.53 6.68 5.50
C PHE A 145 19.67 5.26 4.94
N GLU A 146 19.68 4.22 5.78
CA GLU A 146 19.80 2.82 5.40
C GLU A 146 18.52 2.01 5.64
N THR A 147 17.44 2.67 6.07
CA THR A 147 16.16 2.00 6.39
C THR A 147 15.56 1.26 5.19
N GLY A 148 15.65 1.83 4.00
CA GLY A 148 15.19 1.17 2.76
C GLY A 148 15.95 -0.14 2.48
N ALA A 149 17.27 -0.12 2.56
CA ALA A 149 18.10 -1.32 2.40
C ALA A 149 17.83 -2.37 3.49
N ALA A 150 17.56 -1.93 4.73
CA ALA A 150 17.21 -2.83 5.83
C ALA A 150 15.84 -3.50 5.62
N VAL A 151 14.84 -2.77 5.12
CA VAL A 151 13.53 -3.35 4.74
C VAL A 151 13.70 -4.36 3.61
N GLN A 152 14.51 -4.05 2.61
CA GLN A 152 14.77 -4.98 1.51
C GLN A 152 15.38 -6.29 2.03
N ARG A 153 16.43 -6.23 2.85
CA ARG A 153 17.03 -7.43 3.47
C ARG A 153 16.00 -8.25 4.26
N LEU A 154 15.20 -7.60 5.11
CA LEU A 154 14.16 -8.29 5.89
C LEU A 154 13.13 -8.98 4.98
N THR A 155 12.76 -8.35 3.87
CA THR A 155 11.82 -8.92 2.89
C THR A 155 12.43 -10.15 2.20
N GLU A 156 13.69 -10.08 1.80
CA GLU A 156 14.44 -11.19 1.19
C GLU A 156 14.62 -12.35 2.17
N GLU A 157 15.02 -12.08 3.42
CA GLU A 157 15.12 -13.08 4.47
C GLU A 157 13.78 -13.75 4.77
N ASN A 158 12.69 -12.98 4.84
CA ASN A 158 11.36 -13.54 5.03
C ASN A 158 10.92 -14.44 3.87
N ALA A 159 11.22 -14.06 2.63
CA ALA A 159 10.95 -14.89 1.46
C ALA A 159 11.76 -16.18 1.48
N ALA A 160 13.04 -16.11 1.83
CA ALA A 160 13.91 -17.29 1.96
C ALA A 160 13.44 -18.26 3.07
N LEU A 161 13.05 -17.71 4.24
CA LEU A 161 12.50 -18.52 5.33
C LEU A 161 11.19 -19.19 4.96
N LYS A 162 10.29 -18.50 4.25
CA LYS A 162 9.05 -19.10 3.72
C LYS A 162 9.34 -20.21 2.72
N SER A 163 10.26 -20.01 1.79
CA SER A 163 10.67 -21.04 0.81
C SER A 163 11.26 -22.26 1.51
N ARG A 164 12.12 -22.05 2.50
CA ARG A 164 12.71 -23.14 3.29
C ARG A 164 11.64 -23.93 4.05
N LEU A 165 10.69 -23.23 4.68
CA LEU A 165 9.56 -23.88 5.36
C LEU A 165 8.76 -24.75 4.41
N LEU A 166 8.43 -24.22 3.22
CA LEU A 166 7.69 -24.96 2.19
C LEU A 166 8.44 -26.23 1.78
N SER A 167 9.75 -26.16 1.54
CA SER A 167 10.57 -27.31 1.18
C SER A 167 10.60 -28.36 2.31
N MET A 168 10.75 -27.93 3.56
CA MET A 168 10.73 -28.85 4.73
C MET A 168 9.36 -29.52 4.90
N GLU A 169 8.27 -28.81 4.67
CA GLU A 169 6.92 -29.39 4.67
C GLU A 169 6.74 -30.39 3.53
N GLU A 170 7.21 -30.10 2.31
CA GLU A 170 7.13 -30.99 1.16
C GLU A 170 7.88 -32.31 1.42
N ASP A 171 9.11 -32.26 1.94
CA ASP A 171 9.90 -33.44 2.30
C ASP A 171 9.19 -34.27 3.37
N ARG A 172 8.64 -33.63 4.40
CA ARG A 172 7.88 -34.27 5.46
C ARG A 172 6.61 -34.94 4.92
N PHE A 173 5.83 -34.18 4.12
CA PHE A 173 4.57 -34.72 3.54
C PHE A 173 4.82 -35.86 2.59
N ALA A 174 5.87 -35.77 1.76
CA ALA A 174 6.27 -36.90 0.89
C ALA A 174 6.72 -38.14 1.69
N SER A 175 7.41 -37.94 2.81
CA SER A 175 7.78 -39.05 3.70
C SER A 175 6.55 -39.70 4.33
N LEU A 176 5.59 -38.92 4.82
CA LEU A 176 4.34 -39.41 5.40
C LEU A 176 3.48 -40.13 4.36
N ALA A 177 3.36 -39.56 3.15
CA ALA A 177 2.64 -40.17 2.04
C ALA A 177 3.21 -41.56 1.68
N ARG A 178 4.55 -41.74 1.67
CA ARG A 178 5.20 -43.02 1.46
C ARG A 178 4.87 -44.05 2.56
N GLN A 179 4.82 -43.60 3.83
CA GLN A 179 4.48 -44.48 4.96
C GLN A 179 3.03 -44.97 4.92
N LEU A 180 2.14 -44.16 4.36
CA LEU A 180 0.70 -44.42 4.27
C LEU A 180 0.29 -45.00 2.90
N THR A 181 1.24 -45.44 2.08
CA THR A 181 0.95 -46.06 0.77
C THR A 181 0.08 -47.29 0.93
N GLY A 182 -1.08 -47.33 0.29
CA GLY A 182 -2.02 -48.44 0.34
C GLY A 182 -2.77 -48.62 1.67
N ALA A 183 -2.72 -47.63 2.56
CA ALA A 183 -3.39 -47.71 3.88
C ALA A 183 -4.93 -47.65 3.80
N GLY A 184 -5.50 -47.29 2.64
CA GLY A 184 -6.94 -47.09 2.48
C GLY A 184 -7.36 -45.70 2.98
N ASP A 185 -8.46 -45.61 3.72
CA ASP A 185 -8.94 -44.36 4.32
C ASP A 185 -8.00 -43.92 5.45
N VAL A 186 -7.56 -42.69 5.40
CA VAL A 186 -6.57 -42.09 6.32
C VAL A 186 -7.15 -40.88 7.02
N LEU A 187 -6.99 -40.82 8.33
CA LEU A 187 -7.31 -39.66 9.18
C LEU A 187 -6.06 -39.18 9.88
N LEU A 188 -5.66 -37.94 9.61
CA LEU A 188 -4.45 -37.30 10.16
C LEU A 188 -4.78 -36.10 10.99
N PHE A 189 -4.06 -35.94 12.11
CA PHE A 189 -4.08 -34.75 12.95
C PHE A 189 -2.68 -34.17 13.01
N GLU A 190 -2.55 -32.92 12.62
CA GLU A 190 -1.28 -32.17 12.59
C GLU A 190 -1.47 -30.80 13.20
N GLU A 191 -0.63 -30.42 14.11
CA GLU A 191 -0.70 -29.10 14.73
C GLU A 191 0.04 -28.05 13.92
N GLY A 192 -0.44 -26.79 13.97
CA GLY A 192 0.27 -25.61 13.47
C GLY A 192 0.33 -25.48 11.93
N LEU A 193 -0.35 -26.33 11.17
CA LEU A 193 -0.38 -26.17 9.71
C LEU A 193 -1.33 -25.04 9.28
N THR A 194 -0.86 -24.26 8.32
CA THR A 194 -1.72 -23.30 7.62
C THR A 194 -2.77 -24.05 6.78
N PRO A 195 -3.91 -23.42 6.38
CA PRO A 195 -4.86 -24.05 5.49
C PRO A 195 -4.25 -24.53 4.17
N ASP A 196 -3.26 -23.81 3.63
CA ASP A 196 -2.55 -24.21 2.40
C ASP A 196 -1.61 -25.40 2.65
N SER A 197 -0.84 -25.40 3.73
CA SER A 197 0.00 -26.54 4.14
C SER A 197 -0.83 -27.79 4.39
N LEU A 198 -1.99 -27.63 5.05
CA LEU A 198 -2.93 -28.74 5.31
C LEU A 198 -3.49 -29.33 4.01
N ARG A 199 -3.82 -28.47 3.04
CA ARG A 199 -4.24 -28.90 1.70
C ARG A 199 -3.13 -29.69 1.00
N ARG A 200 -1.90 -29.19 1.02
CA ARG A 200 -0.74 -29.87 0.40
C ARG A 200 -0.44 -31.23 1.06
N LEU A 201 -0.55 -31.33 2.39
CA LEU A 201 -0.43 -32.58 3.11
C LEU A 201 -1.51 -33.59 2.64
N CYS A 202 -2.77 -33.16 2.62
CA CYS A 202 -3.89 -33.97 2.19
C CYS A 202 -3.70 -34.44 0.73
N ASP A 203 -3.31 -33.52 -0.19
CA ASP A 203 -3.04 -33.86 -1.59
C ASP A 203 -1.90 -34.91 -1.70
N ALA A 204 -0.80 -34.73 -0.96
CA ALA A 204 0.35 -35.63 -1.01
C ALA A 204 -0.02 -37.06 -0.56
N VAL A 205 -0.75 -37.21 0.55
CA VAL A 205 -1.18 -38.49 1.07
C VAL A 205 -2.26 -39.13 0.21
N LEU A 206 -3.19 -38.37 -0.31
CA LEU A 206 -4.27 -38.81 -1.19
C LEU A 206 -3.78 -39.54 -2.42
N GLN A 207 -2.64 -39.12 -3.00
CA GLN A 207 -2.06 -39.76 -4.19
C GLN A 207 -1.55 -41.18 -3.94
N THR A 208 -1.35 -41.59 -2.69
CA THR A 208 -0.70 -42.84 -2.33
C THR A 208 -1.51 -43.74 -1.42
N CYS A 209 -2.43 -43.21 -0.62
CA CYS A 209 -3.14 -44.00 0.40
C CYS A 209 -4.14 -45.01 -0.18
N GLY A 210 -4.70 -44.75 -1.35
CA GLY A 210 -5.65 -45.65 -2.00
C GLY A 210 -7.10 -45.55 -1.49
N GLY A 211 -7.39 -44.57 -0.67
CA GLY A 211 -8.71 -44.28 -0.11
C GLY A 211 -8.98 -42.82 0.04
N ARG A 212 -9.84 -42.45 0.99
CA ARG A 212 -10.09 -41.07 1.39
C ARG A 212 -8.99 -40.58 2.33
N CYS A 213 -8.46 -39.38 2.10
CA CYS A 213 -7.53 -38.75 3.01
C CYS A 213 -8.21 -37.56 3.68
N ALA A 214 -8.26 -37.55 5.03
CA ALA A 214 -8.78 -36.47 5.84
C ALA A 214 -7.67 -35.94 6.77
N CYS A 215 -7.33 -34.68 6.64
CA CYS A 215 -6.31 -34.02 7.44
C CYS A 215 -6.95 -32.91 8.26
N PHE A 216 -6.61 -32.85 9.54
CA PHE A 216 -7.08 -31.83 10.47
C PHE A 216 -5.90 -31.10 11.12
N SER A 217 -6.01 -29.78 11.28
CA SER A 217 -5.02 -28.97 11.99
C SER A 217 -5.71 -28.03 12.96
N GLY A 218 -5.36 -28.14 14.24
CA GLY A 218 -5.95 -27.39 15.32
C GLY A 218 -5.66 -28.01 16.66
N VAL A 219 -6.33 -27.47 17.71
CA VAL A 219 -6.26 -28.01 19.06
C VAL A 219 -7.67 -28.00 19.69
N ASP A 220 -7.88 -28.90 20.61
CA ASP A 220 -9.15 -28.99 21.34
C ASP A 220 -9.50 -27.67 22.01
N GLY A 221 -10.76 -27.28 21.95
CA GLY A 221 -11.28 -26.03 22.48
C GLY A 221 -11.10 -24.82 21.55
N GLN A 222 -10.26 -24.88 20.50
CA GLN A 222 -10.11 -23.81 19.50
C GLN A 222 -10.69 -24.21 18.13
N GLY A 223 -10.99 -25.50 17.96
CA GLY A 223 -11.47 -26.10 16.72
C GLY A 223 -10.35 -26.41 15.75
N TYR A 224 -10.73 -27.06 14.65
CA TYR A 224 -9.80 -27.59 13.64
C TYR A 224 -10.10 -27.02 12.25
N LYS A 225 -9.06 -26.71 11.50
CA LYS A 225 -9.12 -26.59 10.04
C LYS A 225 -9.05 -27.98 9.46
N TYR A 226 -9.74 -28.23 8.34
CA TYR A 226 -9.70 -29.51 7.68
C TYR A 226 -9.47 -29.40 6.17
N ALA A 227 -8.88 -30.45 5.62
CA ALA A 227 -8.83 -30.75 4.19
C ALA A 227 -9.16 -32.23 4.03
N VAL A 228 -10.13 -32.55 3.17
CA VAL A 228 -10.52 -33.95 2.86
C VAL A 228 -10.51 -34.15 1.35
N GLY A 229 -9.80 -35.16 0.90
CA GLY A 229 -9.67 -35.51 -0.50
C GLY A 229 -10.08 -36.96 -0.77
N GLN A 230 -10.58 -37.23 -1.97
CA GLN A 230 -10.91 -38.53 -2.51
C GLN A 230 -10.72 -38.51 -4.02
N LEU A 231 -10.02 -39.50 -4.58
CA LEU A 231 -9.71 -39.51 -6.02
C LEU A 231 -10.96 -39.81 -6.86
N GLU A 232 -11.86 -40.66 -6.37
CA GLU A 232 -13.10 -41.01 -7.06
C GLU A 232 -14.32 -40.69 -6.20
N GLY A 233 -15.41 -40.20 -6.82
CA GLY A 233 -16.65 -39.87 -6.16
C GLY A 233 -16.86 -38.41 -5.85
N ASP A 234 -17.86 -38.10 -5.05
CA ASP A 234 -18.28 -36.74 -4.71
C ASP A 234 -18.37 -36.51 -3.19
N LEU A 235 -17.45 -35.78 -2.65
CA LEU A 235 -17.34 -35.46 -1.23
C LEU A 235 -18.31 -34.36 -0.74
N ARG A 236 -19.10 -33.72 -1.59
CA ARG A 236 -19.92 -32.57 -1.18
C ARG A 236 -21.03 -32.98 -0.21
N ALA A 237 -21.65 -34.15 -0.40
CA ALA A 237 -22.64 -34.71 0.53
C ALA A 237 -21.98 -35.07 1.86
N PHE A 238 -20.85 -35.78 1.83
CA PHE A 238 -20.06 -36.10 3.02
C PHE A 238 -19.61 -34.89 3.79
N ALA A 239 -19.10 -33.84 3.10
CA ALA A 239 -18.69 -32.59 3.73
C ALA A 239 -19.87 -31.86 4.41
N LYS A 240 -21.06 -31.91 3.82
CA LYS A 240 -22.27 -31.36 4.42
C LYS A 240 -22.64 -32.07 5.73
N GLU A 241 -22.63 -33.39 5.72
CA GLU A 241 -22.90 -34.23 6.90
C GLU A 241 -21.85 -34.01 7.99
N MET A 242 -20.57 -34.03 7.64
CA MET A 242 -19.47 -33.74 8.56
C MET A 242 -19.59 -32.36 9.20
N ASN A 243 -19.86 -31.32 8.40
CA ASN A 243 -20.05 -29.96 8.93
C ASN A 243 -21.26 -29.85 9.86
N GLN A 244 -22.35 -30.58 9.59
CA GLN A 244 -23.52 -30.61 10.48
C GLN A 244 -23.20 -31.32 11.80
N SER A 245 -22.52 -32.47 11.74
CA SER A 245 -22.20 -33.28 12.92
C SER A 245 -21.13 -32.67 13.81
N LEU A 246 -20.15 -31.97 13.22
CA LEU A 246 -18.98 -31.42 13.90
C LEU A 246 -19.05 -29.89 14.08
N ASN A 247 -20.23 -29.29 13.96
CA ASN A 247 -20.44 -27.84 14.05
C ASN A 247 -19.44 -27.07 13.14
N GLY A 248 -19.35 -27.49 11.89
CA GLY A 248 -18.37 -27.01 10.95
C GLY A 248 -18.96 -26.16 9.83
N ARG A 249 -18.06 -25.59 9.06
CA ARG A 249 -18.36 -24.88 7.81
C ARG A 249 -17.24 -25.10 6.80
N GLY A 250 -17.61 -25.29 5.55
CA GLY A 250 -16.65 -25.50 4.47
C GLY A 250 -17.36 -26.11 3.27
N GLY A 251 -16.57 -26.43 2.26
CA GLY A 251 -17.01 -27.02 1.01
C GLY A 251 -15.88 -27.09 0.01
N GLY A 252 -16.20 -27.39 -1.24
CA GLY A 252 -15.19 -27.50 -2.29
C GLY A 252 -15.72 -28.14 -3.57
N LYS A 253 -14.82 -28.81 -4.28
CA LYS A 253 -15.08 -29.55 -5.51
C LYS A 253 -15.46 -31.01 -5.18
N PRO A 254 -16.02 -31.80 -6.12
CA PRO A 254 -16.40 -33.19 -5.86
C PRO A 254 -15.31 -34.05 -5.21
N GLY A 255 -14.06 -33.97 -5.67
CA GLY A 255 -12.94 -34.76 -5.15
C GLY A 255 -12.18 -34.13 -3.99
N PHE A 256 -12.49 -32.87 -3.58
CA PHE A 256 -11.71 -32.19 -2.54
C PHE A 256 -12.53 -31.10 -1.84
N VAL A 257 -12.59 -31.17 -0.51
CA VAL A 257 -13.31 -30.22 0.35
C VAL A 257 -12.41 -29.71 1.48
N GLN A 258 -12.61 -28.46 1.89
CA GLN A 258 -11.87 -27.85 2.98
C GLN A 258 -12.75 -26.93 3.82
N GLY A 259 -12.36 -26.70 5.07
CA GLY A 259 -13.14 -25.86 5.95
C GLY A 259 -12.62 -25.84 7.39
N SER A 260 -13.53 -25.67 8.32
CA SER A 260 -13.23 -25.72 9.75
C SER A 260 -14.38 -26.37 10.51
N VAL A 261 -14.05 -27.03 11.63
CA VAL A 261 -15.02 -27.61 12.57
C VAL A 261 -14.76 -27.09 13.99
N GLN A 262 -15.82 -27.00 14.80
CA GLN A 262 -15.76 -26.64 16.21
C GLN A 262 -16.02 -27.89 17.07
N ALA A 263 -15.23 -28.92 16.87
CA ALA A 263 -15.30 -30.19 17.55
C ALA A 263 -13.90 -30.55 18.06
N ASP A 264 -13.81 -31.38 19.08
CA ASP A 264 -12.57 -31.93 19.61
C ASP A 264 -12.11 -33.15 18.80
N HIS A 265 -10.86 -33.49 19.01
CA HIS A 265 -10.20 -34.63 18.37
C HIS A 265 -11.02 -35.91 18.47
N GLY A 266 -11.59 -36.22 19.67
CA GLY A 266 -12.38 -37.41 19.89
C GLY A 266 -13.69 -37.49 19.08
N ALA A 267 -14.39 -36.36 18.97
CA ALA A 267 -15.62 -36.24 18.18
C ALA A 267 -15.33 -36.41 16.68
N ILE A 268 -14.21 -35.82 16.18
CA ILE A 268 -13.78 -36.01 14.79
C ILE A 268 -13.46 -37.48 14.52
N GLN A 269 -12.70 -38.13 15.40
CA GLN A 269 -12.34 -39.53 15.28
C GLN A 269 -13.57 -40.47 15.27
N ALA A 270 -14.54 -40.22 16.16
CA ALA A 270 -15.79 -40.95 16.22
C ALA A 270 -16.63 -40.82 14.93
N PHE A 271 -16.70 -39.59 14.37
CA PHE A 271 -17.40 -39.37 13.10
C PHE A 271 -16.79 -40.19 11.96
N PHE A 272 -15.47 -40.17 11.80
CA PHE A 272 -14.80 -40.90 10.72
C PHE A 272 -14.85 -42.44 10.92
N SER A 273 -14.84 -42.92 12.17
CA SER A 273 -15.01 -44.35 12.47
C SER A 273 -16.42 -44.89 12.17
N ALA A 274 -17.45 -44.01 12.22
CA ALA A 274 -18.83 -44.38 11.90
C ALA A 274 -19.17 -44.23 10.40
N ALA A 275 -18.39 -43.44 9.67
CA ALA A 275 -18.59 -43.15 8.24
C ALA A 275 -17.74 -44.03 7.28
N GLY A 276 -16.90 -44.92 7.79
CA GLY A 276 -16.13 -45.95 7.08
C GLY A 276 -16.82 -47.27 7.28
#